data_f9bb63244a6ccdae1035cfd11fc86825
#
_entry.id   f9bb63244a6ccdae1035cfd11fc86825
#
_cell.length_a   1.000
_cell.length_b   1.000
_cell.length_c   1.000
_cell.angle_alpha   90.00
_cell.angle_beta   90.00
_cell.angle_gamma   90.00
#
_symmetry.space_group_name_H-M   'P 1'
#
loop_
_entity.id
_entity.type
_entity.pdbx_description
1 polymer ?
#
loop_
_entity_poly.entity_id
_entity_poly.type
_entity_poly.pdbx_seq_one_letter_code
_entity_poly.pdbx_strand_id
1 'polypeptide(L)'
;MPKLQLSVAMGDYDRTRALFDGTVQIDGVEPTYMLLSPEEMFFRAFRFRDFDICELSLSSYLVKHAGGNCPYIAIPVFLSRAFRHTAMYVRKDRIRRPEDLKGKRIGVPEYQLTANVWARSILADDHGVQPQDLSLIHI
;
A
#
# COMPACT_ATOMS: atom_id res chain seq x y z
N MET A 1 0.52 -20.93 29.97
CA MET A 1 -0.47 -21.24 28.90
C MET A 1 0.26 -21.30 27.57
N PRO A 2 -0.13 -22.14 26.61
CA PRO A 2 0.47 -22.09 25.28
C PRO A 2 0.25 -20.71 24.66
N LYS A 3 1.28 -20.15 24.02
CA LYS A 3 1.20 -18.88 23.31
C LYS A 3 0.43 -19.06 22.00
N LEU A 4 -0.31 -18.04 21.58
CA LEU A 4 -1.00 -18.02 20.33
C LEU A 4 0.00 -17.85 19.16
N GLN A 5 0.04 -18.82 18.25
CA GLN A 5 0.89 -18.76 17.07
C GLN A 5 0.19 -17.89 16.01
N LEU A 6 0.85 -16.84 15.52
CA LEU A 6 0.31 -15.95 14.50
C LEU A 6 1.34 -15.68 13.40
N SER A 7 0.89 -15.71 12.15
CA SER A 7 1.63 -15.25 10.99
C SER A 7 1.44 -13.74 10.82
N VAL A 8 2.55 -12.98 10.77
CA VAL A 8 2.53 -11.51 10.73
C VAL A 8 3.36 -11.01 9.55
N ALA A 9 2.72 -10.45 8.54
CA ALA A 9 3.38 -9.92 7.36
C ALA A 9 3.39 -8.38 7.35
N MET A 10 4.55 -7.77 7.17
CA MET A 10 4.70 -6.31 7.10
C MET A 10 5.99 -5.93 6.37
N GLY A 11 6.09 -4.64 5.96
CA GLY A 11 7.31 -4.10 5.39
C GLY A 11 8.43 -3.93 6.43
N ASP A 12 9.68 -3.89 5.96
CA ASP A 12 10.85 -3.60 6.81
C ASP A 12 10.92 -2.09 7.10
N TYR A 13 10.41 -1.71 8.26
CA TYR A 13 10.44 -0.32 8.73
C TYR A 13 11.25 -0.21 10.02
N ASP A 14 11.99 0.88 10.18
CA ASP A 14 12.74 1.21 11.39
C ASP A 14 11.86 1.20 12.65
N ARG A 15 10.62 1.69 12.55
CA ARG A 15 9.64 1.78 13.64
C ARG A 15 9.03 0.43 14.05
N THR A 16 9.14 -0.60 13.23
CA THR A 16 8.65 -1.95 13.53
C THR A 16 9.78 -2.94 13.84
N ARG A 17 11.03 -2.50 13.71
CA ARG A 17 12.20 -3.35 13.88
C ARG A 17 12.25 -4.02 15.26
N ALA A 18 11.87 -3.31 16.31
CA ALA A 18 11.84 -3.85 17.68
C ALA A 18 10.92 -5.07 17.85
N LEU A 19 9.95 -5.26 16.98
CA LEU A 19 9.13 -6.47 16.94
C LEU A 19 9.90 -7.64 16.31
N PHE A 20 10.60 -7.38 15.20
CA PHE A 20 11.36 -8.41 14.48
C PHE A 20 12.58 -8.93 15.24
N ASP A 21 13.31 -8.03 15.91
CA ASP A 21 14.50 -8.39 16.66
C ASP A 21 14.18 -8.93 18.08
N GLY A 22 12.89 -8.95 18.45
CA GLY A 22 12.42 -9.47 19.73
C GLY A 22 12.63 -8.55 20.93
N THR A 23 13.09 -7.31 20.71
CA THR A 23 13.24 -6.29 21.78
C THR A 23 11.89 -5.96 22.40
N VAL A 24 10.82 -5.94 21.57
CA VAL A 24 9.42 -5.79 22.01
C VAL A 24 8.68 -7.08 21.68
N GLN A 25 8.01 -7.63 22.69
CA GLN A 25 7.22 -8.84 22.56
C GLN A 25 5.74 -8.55 22.77
N ILE A 26 4.88 -9.34 22.12
CA ILE A 26 3.41 -9.28 22.32
C ILE A 26 3.08 -10.34 23.38
N ASP A 27 2.50 -9.91 24.49
CA ASP A 27 2.16 -10.82 25.57
C ASP A 27 1.13 -11.87 25.13
N GLY A 28 1.39 -13.14 25.47
CA GLY A 28 0.55 -14.26 25.09
C GLY A 28 0.62 -14.70 23.62
N VAL A 29 1.46 -14.04 22.78
CA VAL A 29 1.60 -14.34 21.35
C VAL A 29 3.02 -14.79 21.03
N GLU A 30 3.15 -15.73 20.12
CA GLU A 30 4.41 -16.12 19.48
C GLU A 30 4.28 -15.90 17.98
N PRO A 31 4.68 -14.71 17.48
CA PRO A 31 4.50 -14.34 16.10
C PRO A 31 5.61 -14.90 15.20
N THR A 32 5.22 -15.34 14.00
CA THR A 32 6.13 -15.60 12.89
C THR A 32 6.11 -14.38 11.96
N TYR A 33 7.16 -13.57 12.01
CA TYR A 33 7.26 -12.38 11.18
C TYR A 33 7.76 -12.69 9.77
N MET A 34 7.14 -12.08 8.76
CA MET A 34 7.52 -12.13 7.35
C MET A 34 7.71 -10.72 6.83
N LEU A 35 8.94 -10.41 6.38
CA LEU A 35 9.27 -9.16 5.71
C LEU A 35 9.03 -9.34 4.21
N LEU A 36 8.01 -8.70 3.69
CA LEU A 36 7.57 -8.87 2.30
C LEU A 36 7.46 -7.50 1.61
N SER A 37 7.58 -7.51 0.28
CA SER A 37 7.23 -6.34 -0.51
C SER A 37 5.73 -6.05 -0.42
N PRO A 38 5.30 -4.78 -0.53
CA PRO A 38 3.88 -4.44 -0.49
C PRO A 38 3.06 -5.18 -1.54
N GLU A 39 3.60 -5.32 -2.76
CA GLU A 39 2.91 -5.98 -3.88
C GLU A 39 2.66 -7.46 -3.58
N GLU A 40 3.68 -8.18 -3.15
CA GLU A 40 3.57 -9.59 -2.80
C GLU A 40 2.61 -9.78 -1.62
N MET A 41 2.81 -9.01 -0.56
CA MET A 41 2.01 -9.11 0.66
C MET A 41 0.52 -8.84 0.39
N PHE A 42 0.19 -7.75 -0.30
CA PHE A 42 -1.20 -7.39 -0.59
C PHE A 42 -1.88 -8.41 -1.51
N PHE A 43 -1.15 -8.90 -2.52
CA PHE A 43 -1.65 -9.95 -3.41
C PHE A 43 -1.98 -11.22 -2.63
N ARG A 44 -1.03 -11.72 -1.83
CA ARG A 44 -1.21 -12.94 -1.04
C ARG A 44 -2.32 -12.81 0.00
N ALA A 45 -2.38 -11.67 0.68
CA ALA A 45 -3.41 -11.40 1.68
C ALA A 45 -4.81 -11.45 1.06
N PHE A 46 -5.06 -10.70 -0.03
CA PHE A 46 -6.39 -10.64 -0.63
C PHE A 46 -6.76 -11.87 -1.46
N ARG A 47 -5.79 -12.56 -2.05
CA ARG A 47 -6.03 -13.71 -2.91
C ARG A 47 -6.10 -15.02 -2.15
N PHE A 48 -5.20 -15.21 -1.20
CA PHE A 48 -5.01 -16.49 -0.52
C PHE A 48 -5.32 -16.45 0.98
N ARG A 49 -5.37 -15.26 1.59
CA ARG A 49 -5.55 -15.07 3.05
C ARG A 49 -4.43 -15.72 3.87
N ASP A 50 -3.19 -15.58 3.38
CA ASP A 50 -2.02 -16.30 3.91
C ASP A 50 -1.57 -15.85 5.29
N PHE A 51 -2.09 -14.73 5.80
CA PHE A 51 -1.60 -14.12 7.04
C PHE A 51 -2.73 -13.89 8.04
N ASP A 52 -2.42 -14.09 9.33
CA ASP A 52 -3.32 -13.73 10.43
C ASP A 52 -3.35 -12.22 10.64
N ILE A 53 -2.18 -11.58 10.57
CA ILE A 53 -2.01 -10.13 10.66
C ILE A 53 -1.14 -9.67 9.48
N CYS A 54 -1.57 -8.64 8.77
CA CYS A 54 -0.75 -8.07 7.70
C CYS A 54 -1.00 -6.59 7.47
N GLU A 55 0.02 -5.92 6.95
CA GLU A 55 -0.13 -4.59 6.35
C GLU A 55 -0.92 -4.71 5.05
N LEU A 56 -1.81 -3.75 4.80
CA LEU A 56 -2.62 -3.70 3.57
C LEU A 56 -2.68 -2.30 2.98
N SER A 57 -2.89 -2.24 1.66
CA SER A 57 -3.27 -1.01 0.99
C SER A 57 -4.62 -0.52 1.51
N LEU A 58 -4.65 0.69 2.09
CA LEU A 58 -5.89 1.25 2.65
C LEU A 58 -6.98 1.38 1.59
N SER A 59 -6.66 1.87 0.39
CA SER A 59 -7.66 2.01 -0.68
C SER A 59 -8.22 0.66 -1.12
N SER A 60 -7.37 -0.36 -1.28
CA SER A 60 -7.79 -1.72 -1.62
C SER A 60 -8.63 -2.35 -0.50
N TYR A 61 -8.27 -2.09 0.76
CA TYR A 61 -9.06 -2.50 1.91
C TYR A 61 -10.45 -1.87 1.88
N LEU A 62 -10.55 -0.55 1.69
CA LEU A 62 -11.83 0.17 1.66
C LEU A 62 -12.75 -0.34 0.54
N VAL A 63 -12.22 -0.58 -0.67
CA VAL A 63 -12.99 -1.14 -1.79
C VAL A 63 -13.54 -2.53 -1.44
N LYS A 64 -12.70 -3.40 -0.87
CA LYS A 64 -13.10 -4.75 -0.44
C LYS A 64 -14.12 -4.71 0.69
N HIS A 65 -13.92 -3.83 1.65
CA HIS A 65 -14.83 -3.66 2.80
C HIS A 65 -16.21 -3.17 2.36
N ALA A 66 -16.25 -2.13 1.51
CA ALA A 66 -17.49 -1.61 0.94
C ALA A 66 -18.25 -2.66 0.11
N GLY A 67 -17.53 -3.56 -0.56
CA GLY A 67 -18.12 -4.70 -1.28
C GLY A 67 -18.58 -5.86 -0.40
N GLY A 68 -18.41 -5.79 0.91
CA GLY A 68 -18.84 -6.83 1.87
C GLY A 68 -18.02 -8.13 1.80
N ASN A 69 -16.87 -8.13 1.14
CA ASN A 69 -16.04 -9.33 0.92
C ASN A 69 -14.59 -9.20 1.41
N CYS A 70 -14.34 -8.28 2.35
CA CYS A 70 -13.02 -8.13 2.96
C CYS A 70 -12.76 -9.23 4.00
N PRO A 71 -11.69 -10.02 3.86
CA PRO A 71 -11.39 -11.09 4.82
C PRO A 71 -10.70 -10.59 6.10
N TYR A 72 -10.36 -9.31 6.17
CA TYR A 72 -9.62 -8.71 7.28
C TYR A 72 -10.42 -7.63 7.99
N ILE A 73 -10.12 -7.45 9.26
CA ILE A 73 -10.61 -6.35 10.09
C ILE A 73 -9.44 -5.36 10.28
N ALA A 74 -9.69 -4.10 9.99
CA ALA A 74 -8.67 -3.06 10.21
C ALA A 74 -8.51 -2.76 11.71
N ILE A 75 -7.25 -2.64 12.13
CA ILE A 75 -6.87 -2.09 13.43
C ILE A 75 -6.23 -0.71 13.22
N PRO A 76 -6.26 0.21 14.18
CA PRO A 76 -5.79 1.60 13.99
C PRO A 76 -4.26 1.73 14.03
N VAL A 77 -3.57 0.90 13.24
CA VAL A 77 -2.12 0.87 13.10
C VAL A 77 -1.73 1.15 11.65
N PHE A 78 -1.01 2.25 11.43
CA PHE A 78 -0.58 2.70 10.10
C PHE A 78 0.93 2.55 9.98
N LEU A 79 1.38 1.45 9.42
CA LEU A 79 2.80 1.10 9.33
C LEU A 79 3.53 1.93 8.28
N SER A 80 3.01 2.04 7.07
CA SER A 80 3.58 2.86 6.00
C SER A 80 2.95 4.24 5.98
N ARG A 81 3.80 5.27 6.14
CA ARG A 81 3.40 6.68 6.06
C ARG A 81 4.38 7.43 5.18
N ALA A 82 3.89 8.00 4.08
CA ALA A 82 4.72 8.77 3.16
C ALA A 82 3.89 9.84 2.45
N PHE A 83 4.51 10.98 2.16
CA PHE A 83 3.95 11.98 1.25
C PHE A 83 3.97 11.46 -0.17
N ARG A 84 2.82 11.41 -0.81
CA ARG A 84 2.67 10.81 -2.14
C ARG A 84 3.07 11.76 -3.28
N HIS A 85 3.27 13.05 -3.02
CA HIS A 85 3.85 13.99 -3.99
C HIS A 85 5.22 13.55 -4.50
N THR A 86 6.01 12.84 -3.69
CA THR A 86 7.33 12.34 -4.06
C THR A 86 7.30 11.01 -4.83
N ALA A 87 6.13 10.42 -5.06
CA ALA A 87 5.99 9.13 -5.72
C ALA A 87 5.87 9.22 -7.26
N MET A 88 5.84 10.44 -7.81
CA MET A 88 5.71 10.67 -9.25
C MET A 88 7.06 11.02 -9.88
N TYR A 89 7.50 10.19 -10.82
CA TYR A 89 8.75 10.38 -11.55
C TYR A 89 8.47 10.65 -13.01
N VAL A 90 9.15 11.65 -13.57
CA VAL A 90 8.99 12.08 -14.96
C VAL A 90 10.33 12.26 -15.68
N ARG A 91 10.30 12.12 -16.98
CA ARG A 91 11.44 12.48 -17.82
C ARG A 91 11.52 14.00 -17.96
N LYS A 92 12.61 14.61 -17.47
CA LYS A 92 12.82 16.06 -17.47
C LYS A 92 12.85 16.68 -18.88
N ASP A 93 13.21 15.89 -19.89
CA ASP A 93 13.25 16.32 -21.30
C ASP A 93 11.87 16.41 -21.95
N ARG A 94 10.83 15.83 -21.32
CA ARG A 94 9.48 15.75 -21.88
C ARG A 94 8.40 16.40 -21.01
N ILE A 95 8.56 16.38 -19.71
CA ILE A 95 7.58 16.86 -18.73
C ILE A 95 8.25 17.90 -17.86
N ARG A 96 7.74 19.11 -17.86
CA ARG A 96 8.27 20.25 -17.09
C ARG A 96 7.33 20.65 -15.95
N ARG A 97 6.05 20.41 -16.13
CA ARG A 97 4.99 20.73 -15.17
C ARG A 97 3.90 19.64 -15.22
N PRO A 98 3.10 19.47 -14.15
CA PRO A 98 2.10 18.40 -14.07
C PRO A 98 1.09 18.40 -15.22
N GLU A 99 0.70 19.58 -15.73
CA GLU A 99 -0.28 19.72 -16.82
C GLU A 99 0.21 19.09 -18.13
N ASP A 100 1.52 18.95 -18.32
CA ASP A 100 2.13 18.30 -19.50
C ASP A 100 1.82 16.79 -19.55
N LEU A 101 1.30 16.23 -18.45
CA LEU A 101 0.90 14.82 -18.35
C LEU A 101 -0.38 14.50 -19.09
N LYS A 102 -1.21 15.50 -19.46
CA LYS A 102 -2.44 15.28 -20.23
C LYS A 102 -2.14 14.55 -21.54
N GLY A 103 -2.88 13.48 -21.81
CA GLY A 103 -2.71 12.63 -22.99
C GLY A 103 -1.48 11.72 -22.95
N LYS A 104 -0.76 11.64 -21.83
CA LYS A 104 0.45 10.78 -21.71
C LYS A 104 0.12 9.42 -21.12
N ARG A 105 1.00 8.45 -21.42
CA ARG A 105 0.98 7.13 -20.79
C ARG A 105 1.79 7.18 -19.49
N ILE A 106 1.17 6.68 -18.42
CA ILE A 106 1.76 6.64 -17.09
C ILE A 106 1.77 5.20 -16.60
N GLY A 107 2.95 4.68 -16.24
CA GLY A 107 3.09 3.36 -15.63
C GLY A 107 2.72 3.41 -14.16
N VAL A 108 1.90 2.45 -13.72
CA VAL A 108 1.51 2.28 -12.32
C VAL A 108 1.56 0.79 -11.97
N PRO A 109 2.00 0.39 -10.74
CA PRO A 109 2.02 -1.03 -10.36
C PRO A 109 0.62 -1.62 -10.26
N GLU A 110 -0.32 -0.90 -9.65
CA GLU A 110 -1.74 -1.28 -9.58
C GLU A 110 -2.62 -0.04 -9.50
N TYR A 111 -3.74 -0.06 -10.23
CA TYR A 111 -4.64 1.11 -10.31
C TYR A 111 -5.17 1.54 -8.95
N GLN A 112 -5.56 0.60 -8.09
CA GLN A 112 -6.24 0.88 -6.82
C GLN A 112 -5.32 0.94 -5.60
N LEU A 113 -3.99 0.80 -5.75
CA LEU A 113 -3.07 1.02 -4.63
C LEU A 113 -3.23 2.43 -4.06
N THR A 114 -3.13 2.55 -2.73
CA THR A 114 -3.27 3.83 -2.02
C THR A 114 -2.37 4.92 -2.60
N ALA A 115 -1.11 4.59 -2.94
CA ALA A 115 -0.18 5.54 -3.56
C ALA A 115 -0.71 6.08 -4.89
N ASN A 116 -1.27 5.23 -5.73
CA ASN A 116 -1.79 5.59 -7.05
C ASN A 116 -3.12 6.33 -6.97
N VAL A 117 -3.94 6.04 -5.98
CA VAL A 117 -5.17 6.82 -5.71
C VAL A 117 -4.78 8.24 -5.31
N TRP A 118 -3.85 8.40 -4.37
CA TRP A 118 -3.34 9.71 -3.97
C TRP A 118 -2.69 10.48 -5.13
N ALA A 119 -1.86 9.82 -5.95
CA ALA A 119 -1.23 10.46 -7.09
C ALA A 119 -2.26 11.03 -8.07
N ARG A 120 -3.33 10.29 -8.36
CA ARG A 120 -4.43 10.77 -9.22
C ARG A 120 -5.21 11.92 -8.59
N SER A 121 -5.50 11.85 -7.27
CA SER A 121 -6.18 12.95 -6.59
C SER A 121 -5.33 14.23 -6.59
N ILE A 122 -4.03 14.12 -6.27
CA ILE A 122 -3.11 15.28 -6.31
C ILE A 122 -3.08 15.89 -7.72
N LEU A 123 -2.96 15.08 -8.76
CA LEU A 123 -2.97 15.58 -10.13
C LEU A 123 -4.29 16.26 -10.51
N ALA A 124 -5.41 15.71 -10.06
CA ALA A 124 -6.72 16.28 -10.33
C ALA A 124 -6.99 17.57 -9.55
N ASP A 125 -6.74 17.51 -8.22
CA ASP A 125 -7.15 18.58 -7.30
C ASP A 125 -6.20 19.79 -7.38
N ASP A 126 -4.89 19.54 -7.45
CA ASP A 126 -3.88 20.60 -7.40
C ASP A 126 -3.48 21.11 -8.81
N HIS A 127 -3.62 20.27 -9.85
CA HIS A 127 -3.11 20.56 -11.19
C HIS A 127 -4.14 20.44 -12.31
N GLY A 128 -5.38 20.10 -12.02
CA GLY A 128 -6.46 19.99 -13.01
C GLY A 128 -6.21 18.91 -14.09
N VAL A 129 -5.38 17.90 -13.78
CA VAL A 129 -5.12 16.74 -14.64
C VAL A 129 -6.00 15.60 -14.18
N GLN A 130 -7.12 15.40 -14.85
CA GLN A 130 -8.11 14.41 -14.46
C GLN A 130 -7.65 12.98 -14.79
N PRO A 131 -8.10 11.95 -14.07
CA PRO A 131 -7.75 10.56 -14.37
C PRO A 131 -8.05 10.13 -15.82
N GLN A 132 -9.12 10.64 -16.41
CA GLN A 132 -9.51 10.38 -17.81
C GLN A 132 -8.59 11.07 -18.81
N ASP A 133 -7.82 12.08 -18.42
CA ASP A 133 -6.80 12.72 -19.25
C ASP A 133 -5.55 11.85 -19.42
N LEU A 134 -5.45 10.77 -18.65
CA LEU A 134 -4.26 9.92 -18.58
C LEU A 134 -4.52 8.55 -19.18
N SER A 135 -3.52 7.99 -19.86
CA SER A 135 -3.51 6.59 -20.23
C SER A 135 -2.67 5.82 -19.21
N LEU A 136 -3.35 5.16 -18.26
CA LEU A 136 -2.67 4.39 -17.21
C LEU A 136 -2.37 2.97 -17.72
N ILE A 137 -1.13 2.54 -17.58
CA ILE A 137 -0.69 1.19 -17.92
C ILE A 137 -0.14 0.51 -16.68
N HIS A 138 -0.51 -0.74 -16.50
CA HIS A 138 0.05 -1.60 -15.45
C HIS A 138 1.48 -2.01 -15.81
N ILE A 139 2.41 -1.90 -14.87
CA ILE A 139 3.83 -2.28 -15.01
C ILE A 139 4.24 -3.22 -13.90
#